data_aad520a7610643896501117b8bfdea59
#
_entry.id   aad520a7610643896501117b8bfdea59
#
_cell.length_a   1.000
_cell.length_b   1.000
_cell.length_c   1.000
_cell.angle_alpha   90.00
_cell.angle_beta   90.00
_cell.angle_gamma   90.00
#
_symmetry.space_group_name_H-M   'P 1'
#
loop_
_entity.id
_entity.type
_entity.pdbx_description
1 polymer ?
#
loop_
_entity_poly.entity_id
_entity_poly.type
_entity_poly.pdbx_seq_one_letter_code
_entity_poly.pdbx_strand_id
1 'polypeptide(L)'
;AAVLAAIDAANSDGTPIASLAELQGVAAAATGGAAAALTTISAYAQNNGGTAPVAADYTAAGVTGIGGAGQPTVAQINAALADADVIGTAADSTAEVQGIVDAYQAILGNADGTANNATSPSAADYTKLGVTGIDTAAELGLLGDVIDGKTAADVATPAQIQALADAAAATVAYDGTNTAPTQAQLKALGVTGLTADNLAAVLAAIDAANSDGTPIA
;
A
#
# COMPACT_ATOMS: atom_id res chain seq x y z
N ALA A 1 2.41 1.12 -23.03
CA ALA A 1 2.41 -0.33 -22.87
C ALA A 1 1.21 -0.96 -23.59
N ALA A 2 -0.06 -0.59 -23.28
CA ALA A 2 -1.27 -1.20 -23.86
C ALA A 2 -1.31 -1.20 -25.39
N VAL A 3 -1.00 -0.08 -26.05
CA VAL A 3 -0.99 0.02 -27.53
C VAL A 3 0.06 -0.90 -28.16
N LEU A 4 1.28 -0.99 -27.58
CA LEU A 4 2.31 -1.89 -28.09
C LEU A 4 1.91 -3.36 -27.97
N ALA A 5 1.32 -3.75 -26.84
CA ALA A 5 0.81 -5.09 -26.64
C ALA A 5 -0.34 -5.42 -27.59
N ALA A 6 -1.23 -4.47 -27.89
CA ALA A 6 -2.31 -4.63 -28.86
C ALA A 6 -1.78 -4.78 -30.30
N ILE A 7 -0.73 -4.03 -30.66
CA ILE A 7 -0.06 -4.16 -31.96
C ILE A 7 0.62 -5.54 -32.07
N ASP A 8 1.31 -5.99 -31.04
CA ASP A 8 1.95 -7.31 -31.01
C ASP A 8 0.92 -8.44 -31.14
N ALA A 9 -0.18 -8.36 -30.37
CA ALA A 9 -1.27 -9.31 -30.46
C ALA A 9 -1.92 -9.34 -31.87
N ALA A 10 -2.19 -8.18 -32.46
CA ALA A 10 -2.76 -8.08 -33.79
C ALA A 10 -1.82 -8.65 -34.89
N ASN A 11 -0.51 -8.51 -34.73
CA ASN A 11 0.45 -9.11 -35.66
C ASN A 11 0.68 -10.62 -35.44
N SER A 12 0.35 -11.13 -34.25
CA SER A 12 0.60 -12.53 -33.87
C SER A 12 -0.56 -13.45 -34.17
N ASP A 13 -1.73 -12.95 -34.59
CA ASP A 13 -2.92 -13.76 -34.94
C ASP A 13 -2.88 -14.34 -36.36
N GLY A 14 -1.81 -14.06 -37.10
CA GLY A 14 -1.62 -14.53 -38.47
C GLY A 14 -2.12 -13.54 -39.52
N THR A 15 -2.66 -12.41 -39.15
CA THR A 15 -3.09 -11.30 -40.04
C THR A 15 -2.31 -10.03 -39.69
N PRO A 16 -1.10 -9.84 -40.25
CA PRO A 16 -0.30 -8.66 -39.90
C PRO A 16 -0.99 -7.37 -40.29
N ILE A 17 -0.82 -6.33 -39.45
CA ILE A 17 -1.32 -4.99 -39.72
C ILE A 17 -0.71 -4.50 -41.05
N ALA A 18 -1.55 -4.34 -42.07
CA ALA A 18 -1.13 -4.01 -43.43
C ALA A 18 -1.48 -2.56 -43.86
N SER A 19 -2.20 -1.83 -43.04
CA SER A 19 -2.62 -0.44 -43.37
C SER A 19 -2.54 0.50 -42.16
N LEU A 20 -2.40 1.79 -42.42
CA LEU A 20 -2.47 2.83 -41.40
C LEU A 20 -3.83 2.86 -40.69
N ALA A 21 -4.90 2.57 -41.42
CA ALA A 21 -6.25 2.52 -40.84
C ALA A 21 -6.41 1.37 -39.83
N GLU A 22 -5.85 0.20 -40.11
CA GLU A 22 -5.82 -0.94 -39.18
C GLU A 22 -4.99 -0.60 -37.94
N LEU A 23 -3.80 -0.02 -38.12
CA LEU A 23 -2.94 0.40 -37.00
C LEU A 23 -3.65 1.44 -36.12
N GLN A 24 -4.33 2.41 -36.73
CA GLN A 24 -5.13 3.40 -35.99
C GLN A 24 -6.31 2.75 -35.26
N GLY A 25 -6.96 1.75 -35.86
CA GLY A 25 -8.04 0.99 -35.22
C GLY A 25 -7.56 0.22 -33.99
N VAL A 26 -6.43 -0.48 -34.10
CA VAL A 26 -5.82 -1.18 -32.96
C VAL A 26 -5.42 -0.23 -31.84
N ALA A 27 -4.81 0.90 -32.20
CA ALA A 27 -4.42 1.91 -31.22
C ALA A 27 -5.64 2.53 -30.51
N ALA A 28 -6.70 2.84 -31.26
CA ALA A 28 -7.95 3.41 -30.72
C ALA A 28 -8.66 2.39 -29.78
N ALA A 29 -8.73 1.12 -30.17
CA ALA A 29 -9.31 0.06 -29.34
C ALA A 29 -8.54 -0.15 -28.03
N ALA A 30 -7.22 -0.16 -28.12
CA ALA A 30 -6.35 -0.29 -26.94
C ALA A 30 -6.49 0.92 -25.99
N THR A 31 -6.59 2.13 -26.55
CA THR A 31 -6.79 3.36 -25.77
C THR A 31 -8.19 3.40 -25.14
N GLY A 32 -9.22 2.99 -25.88
CA GLY A 32 -10.59 2.89 -25.36
C GLY A 32 -10.73 1.85 -24.25
N GLY A 33 -10.07 0.72 -24.39
CA GLY A 33 -9.99 -0.31 -23.35
C GLY A 33 -9.31 0.17 -22.09
N ALA A 34 -8.19 0.90 -22.20
CA ALA A 34 -7.49 1.48 -21.07
C ALA A 34 -8.36 2.53 -20.33
N ALA A 35 -9.04 3.40 -21.07
CA ALA A 35 -9.93 4.40 -20.47
C ALA A 35 -11.13 3.76 -19.74
N ALA A 36 -11.73 2.71 -20.32
CA ALA A 36 -12.81 1.97 -19.67
C ALA A 36 -12.35 1.27 -18.37
N ALA A 37 -11.18 0.65 -18.42
CA ALA A 37 -10.58 0.01 -17.24
C ALA A 37 -10.29 1.02 -16.13
N LEU A 38 -9.68 2.16 -16.45
CA LEU A 38 -9.43 3.23 -15.48
C LEU A 38 -10.73 3.76 -14.88
N THR A 39 -11.79 3.92 -15.70
CA THR A 39 -13.12 4.29 -15.19
C THR A 39 -13.64 3.28 -14.17
N THR A 40 -13.47 1.97 -14.42
CA THR A 40 -13.88 0.91 -13.49
C THR A 40 -13.09 1.01 -12.17
N ILE A 41 -11.77 1.15 -12.26
CA ILE A 41 -10.87 1.24 -11.09
C ILE A 41 -11.19 2.49 -10.26
N SER A 42 -11.29 3.65 -10.91
CA SER A 42 -11.62 4.93 -10.29
C SER A 42 -13.01 4.92 -9.63
N ALA A 43 -14.02 4.34 -10.28
CA ALA A 43 -15.36 4.21 -9.70
C ALA A 43 -15.37 3.29 -8.48
N TYR A 44 -14.57 2.23 -8.48
CA TYR A 44 -14.42 1.34 -7.32
C TYR A 44 -13.80 2.07 -6.13
N ALA A 45 -12.72 2.84 -6.34
CA ALA A 45 -12.10 3.68 -5.33
C ALA A 45 -13.06 4.77 -4.82
N GLN A 46 -13.75 5.47 -5.72
CA GLN A 46 -14.70 6.54 -5.34
C GLN A 46 -15.86 6.05 -4.47
N ASN A 47 -16.28 4.81 -4.64
CA ASN A 47 -17.40 4.22 -3.90
C ASN A 47 -16.94 3.36 -2.71
N ASN A 48 -15.65 3.33 -2.41
CA ASN A 48 -15.04 2.51 -1.37
C ASN A 48 -15.45 1.02 -1.50
N GLY A 49 -15.52 0.53 -2.74
CA GLY A 49 -15.94 -0.82 -3.05
C GLY A 49 -16.99 -0.90 -4.16
N GLY A 50 -17.75 -1.96 -4.17
CA GLY A 50 -18.72 -2.31 -5.22
C GLY A 50 -18.22 -3.47 -6.07
N THR A 51 -18.36 -3.40 -7.42
CA THR A 51 -17.80 -4.42 -8.31
C THR A 51 -16.30 -4.26 -8.39
N ALA A 52 -15.58 -5.20 -7.78
CA ALA A 52 -14.14 -5.13 -7.68
C ALA A 52 -13.46 -5.29 -9.06
N PRO A 53 -12.47 -4.46 -9.39
CA PRO A 53 -11.63 -4.64 -10.58
C PRO A 53 -10.96 -6.02 -10.58
N VAL A 54 -10.84 -6.61 -11.76
CA VAL A 54 -10.16 -7.90 -11.97
C VAL A 54 -8.79 -7.69 -12.61
N ALA A 55 -7.96 -8.73 -12.67
CA ALA A 55 -6.61 -8.65 -13.25
C ALA A 55 -6.60 -8.07 -14.67
N ALA A 56 -7.63 -8.37 -15.47
CA ALA A 56 -7.77 -7.87 -16.83
C ALA A 56 -7.94 -6.34 -16.90
N ASP A 57 -8.62 -5.72 -15.91
CA ASP A 57 -8.80 -4.27 -15.84
C ASP A 57 -7.45 -3.58 -15.61
N TYR A 58 -6.64 -4.08 -14.67
CA TYR A 58 -5.30 -3.55 -14.41
C TYR A 58 -4.39 -3.69 -15.63
N THR A 59 -4.43 -4.85 -16.31
CA THR A 59 -3.66 -5.07 -17.54
C THR A 59 -4.10 -4.12 -18.65
N ALA A 60 -5.41 -3.94 -18.86
CA ALA A 60 -5.97 -3.01 -19.84
C ALA A 60 -5.61 -1.56 -19.52
N ALA A 61 -5.61 -1.17 -18.24
CA ALA A 61 -5.15 0.13 -17.78
C ALA A 61 -3.63 0.35 -17.96
N GLY A 62 -2.88 -0.69 -18.34
CA GLY A 62 -1.43 -0.63 -18.52
C GLY A 62 -0.63 -0.72 -17.21
N VAL A 63 -1.27 -1.16 -16.12
CA VAL A 63 -0.65 -1.37 -14.80
C VAL A 63 0.06 -2.72 -14.79
N THR A 64 1.22 -2.75 -14.14
CA THR A 64 2.09 -3.94 -14.05
C THR A 64 2.48 -4.22 -12.60
N GLY A 65 3.12 -5.36 -12.34
CA GLY A 65 3.62 -5.68 -11.01
C GLY A 65 2.56 -6.23 -10.05
N ILE A 66 1.49 -6.87 -10.56
CA ILE A 66 0.43 -7.48 -9.76
C ILE A 66 0.42 -9.00 -9.96
N GLY A 67 0.36 -9.76 -8.87
CA GLY A 67 0.12 -11.20 -8.86
C GLY A 67 1.36 -12.07 -9.08
N GLY A 68 2.54 -11.50 -9.26
CA GLY A 68 3.81 -12.23 -9.31
C GLY A 68 4.38 -12.52 -7.91
N ALA A 69 5.48 -13.26 -7.88
CA ALA A 69 6.20 -13.53 -6.63
C ALA A 69 6.74 -12.20 -6.03
N GLY A 70 6.44 -11.92 -4.77
CA GLY A 70 6.81 -10.68 -4.08
C GLY A 70 6.02 -9.44 -4.52
N GLN A 71 5.02 -9.63 -5.38
CA GLN A 71 4.15 -8.54 -5.84
C GLN A 71 2.80 -8.58 -5.09
N PRO A 72 2.12 -7.43 -4.97
CA PRO A 72 0.77 -7.40 -4.42
C PRO A 72 -0.20 -8.20 -5.30
N THR A 73 -1.16 -8.83 -4.67
CA THR A 73 -2.27 -9.50 -5.35
C THR A 73 -3.33 -8.49 -5.79
N VAL A 74 -4.19 -8.87 -6.73
CA VAL A 74 -5.38 -8.08 -7.11
C VAL A 74 -6.24 -7.75 -5.88
N ALA A 75 -6.41 -8.72 -4.95
CA ALA A 75 -7.19 -8.52 -3.75
C ALA A 75 -6.59 -7.45 -2.82
N GLN A 76 -5.27 -7.40 -2.70
CA GLN A 76 -4.57 -6.38 -1.91
C GLN A 76 -4.70 -4.99 -2.53
N ILE A 77 -4.56 -4.87 -3.86
CA ILE A 77 -4.77 -3.59 -4.55
C ILE A 77 -6.23 -3.15 -4.44
N ASN A 78 -7.19 -4.06 -4.62
CA ASN A 78 -8.60 -3.75 -4.42
C ASN A 78 -8.90 -3.32 -2.97
N ALA A 79 -8.24 -3.90 -1.97
CA ALA A 79 -8.40 -3.48 -0.59
C ALA A 79 -7.86 -2.05 -0.36
N ALA A 80 -6.75 -1.67 -1.00
CA ALA A 80 -6.25 -0.30 -0.95
C ALA A 80 -7.19 0.69 -1.65
N LEU A 81 -7.69 0.33 -2.84
CA LEU A 81 -8.66 1.16 -3.57
C LEU A 81 -10.01 1.31 -2.85
N ALA A 82 -10.40 0.34 -2.02
CA ALA A 82 -11.63 0.38 -1.23
C ALA A 82 -11.46 1.14 0.09
N ASP A 83 -10.28 1.60 0.42
CA ASP A 83 -10.04 2.42 1.60
C ASP A 83 -10.71 3.80 1.45
N ALA A 84 -11.26 4.32 2.55
CA ALA A 84 -12.02 5.57 2.53
C ALA A 84 -11.14 6.80 2.17
N ASP A 85 -9.85 6.71 2.42
CA ASP A 85 -8.90 7.79 2.15
C ASP A 85 -8.32 7.71 0.72
N VAL A 86 -8.65 6.65 -0.05
CA VAL A 86 -8.30 6.50 -1.47
C VAL A 86 -9.50 6.79 -2.35
N ILE A 87 -9.63 8.03 -2.79
CA ILE A 87 -10.75 8.48 -3.63
C ILE A 87 -10.50 8.25 -5.13
N GLY A 88 -11.56 8.29 -5.93
CA GLY A 88 -11.50 8.00 -7.37
C GLY A 88 -10.48 8.82 -8.15
N THR A 89 -10.25 10.09 -7.77
CA THR A 89 -9.24 10.96 -8.40
C THR A 89 -7.79 10.58 -8.04
N ALA A 90 -7.58 9.68 -7.08
CA ALA A 90 -6.26 9.11 -6.78
C ALA A 90 -6.00 7.80 -7.54
N ALA A 91 -6.93 7.39 -8.42
CA ALA A 91 -6.89 6.15 -9.20
C ALA A 91 -7.52 6.30 -10.60
N ASP A 92 -7.51 7.52 -11.19
CA ASP A 92 -8.12 7.81 -12.49
C ASP A 92 -7.13 7.78 -13.66
N SER A 93 -5.85 7.61 -13.38
CA SER A 93 -4.79 7.44 -14.37
C SER A 93 -3.94 6.19 -14.14
N THR A 94 -3.32 5.68 -15.21
CA THR A 94 -2.36 4.56 -15.13
C THR A 94 -1.25 4.85 -14.12
N ALA A 95 -0.75 6.08 -14.05
CA ALA A 95 0.36 6.46 -13.18
C ALA A 95 -0.04 6.42 -11.69
N GLU A 96 -1.25 6.84 -11.37
CA GLU A 96 -1.77 6.80 -9.99
C GLU A 96 -2.00 5.37 -9.53
N VAL A 97 -2.68 4.57 -10.34
CA VAL A 97 -2.90 3.14 -10.02
C VAL A 97 -1.57 2.40 -9.92
N GLN A 98 -0.61 2.66 -10.82
CA GLN A 98 0.74 2.10 -10.72
C GLN A 98 1.43 2.54 -9.43
N GLY A 99 1.25 3.81 -9.03
CA GLY A 99 1.79 4.32 -7.77
C GLY A 99 1.25 3.61 -6.53
N ILE A 100 -0.01 3.16 -6.53
CA ILE A 100 -0.60 2.32 -5.46
C ILE A 100 0.06 0.94 -5.46
N VAL A 101 0.24 0.33 -6.64
CA VAL A 101 0.91 -0.98 -6.78
C VAL A 101 2.35 -0.91 -6.29
N ASP A 102 3.10 0.11 -6.70
CA ASP A 102 4.51 0.31 -6.32
C ASP A 102 4.65 0.55 -4.81
N ALA A 103 3.75 1.33 -4.22
CA ALA A 103 3.70 1.57 -2.78
C ALA A 103 3.43 0.28 -2.00
N TYR A 104 2.46 -0.51 -2.44
CA TYR A 104 2.18 -1.79 -1.79
C TYR A 104 3.36 -2.76 -1.93
N GLN A 105 4.01 -2.80 -3.10
CA GLN A 105 5.19 -3.62 -3.32
C GLN A 105 6.36 -3.20 -2.44
N ALA A 106 6.55 -1.90 -2.19
CA ALA A 106 7.57 -1.40 -1.27
C ALA A 106 7.33 -1.91 0.16
N ILE A 107 6.07 -1.89 0.64
CA ILE A 107 5.71 -2.41 1.96
C ILE A 107 5.90 -3.92 2.04
N LEU A 108 5.49 -4.69 1.02
CA LEU A 108 5.72 -6.14 0.98
C LEU A 108 7.20 -6.49 0.92
N GLY A 109 8.00 -5.69 0.22
CA GLY A 109 9.45 -5.86 0.12
C GLY A 109 10.17 -5.59 1.44
N ASN A 110 9.63 -4.69 2.28
CA ASN A 110 10.12 -4.46 3.63
C ASN A 110 9.65 -5.55 4.61
N ALA A 111 8.43 -6.08 4.44
CA ALA A 111 7.82 -7.11 5.29
C ALA A 111 8.26 -8.52 4.89
N ASP A 112 9.55 -8.79 4.87
CA ASP A 112 10.12 -10.08 4.44
C ASP A 112 10.33 -11.08 5.60
N GLY A 113 10.01 -10.68 6.82
CA GLY A 113 10.15 -11.48 8.04
C GLY A 113 11.56 -11.46 8.63
N THR A 114 12.43 -10.57 8.14
CA THR A 114 13.83 -10.49 8.59
C THR A 114 14.17 -9.04 8.92
N ALA A 115 14.36 -8.71 10.18
CA ALA A 115 14.81 -7.38 10.60
C ALA A 115 16.24 -7.13 10.10
N ASN A 116 16.37 -6.56 8.90
CA ASN A 116 17.66 -6.39 8.21
C ASN A 116 17.91 -4.94 7.76
N ASN A 117 17.07 -4.00 8.20
CA ASN A 117 17.09 -2.59 7.80
C ASN A 117 16.96 -2.41 6.27
N ALA A 118 16.07 -3.18 5.64
CA ALA A 118 15.67 -2.95 4.26
C ALA A 118 15.21 -1.49 4.06
N THR A 119 15.16 -1.03 2.82
CA THR A 119 14.71 0.33 2.52
C THR A 119 13.25 0.49 2.97
N SER A 120 13.04 1.24 4.05
CA SER A 120 11.72 1.50 4.59
C SER A 120 10.86 2.25 3.57
N PRO A 121 9.56 1.91 3.44
CA PRO A 121 8.60 2.67 2.66
C PRO A 121 8.55 4.13 3.13
N SER A 122 8.30 5.04 2.19
CA SER A 122 8.13 6.46 2.51
C SER A 122 6.73 6.77 3.06
N ALA A 123 6.54 7.90 3.73
CA ALA A 123 5.21 8.36 4.16
C ALA A 123 4.23 8.46 2.97
N ALA A 124 4.71 8.82 1.78
CA ALA A 124 3.90 8.86 0.57
C ALA A 124 3.41 7.48 0.12
N ASP A 125 4.18 6.41 0.37
CA ASP A 125 3.75 5.05 0.03
C ASP A 125 2.61 4.60 0.94
N TYR A 126 2.67 4.90 2.23
CA TYR A 126 1.58 4.65 3.16
C TYR A 126 0.30 5.43 2.79
N THR A 127 0.43 6.72 2.49
CA THR A 127 -0.70 7.57 2.08
C THR A 127 -1.39 7.06 0.81
N LYS A 128 -0.67 6.54 -0.16
CA LYS A 128 -1.26 5.94 -1.39
C LYS A 128 -2.14 4.72 -1.10
N LEU A 129 -1.94 4.06 0.02
CA LEU A 129 -2.75 2.92 0.47
C LEU A 129 -3.88 3.31 1.43
N GLY A 130 -4.10 4.61 1.66
CA GLY A 130 -5.08 5.12 2.61
C GLY A 130 -4.60 5.12 4.07
N VAL A 131 -3.34 4.76 4.33
CA VAL A 131 -2.80 4.78 5.69
C VAL A 131 -2.44 6.21 6.10
N THR A 132 -2.94 6.64 7.24
CA THR A 132 -2.84 8.00 7.77
C THR A 132 -2.20 8.05 9.16
N GLY A 133 -1.94 9.26 9.69
CA GLY A 133 -1.40 9.43 11.04
C GLY A 133 0.09 9.12 11.16
N ILE A 134 0.84 9.25 10.07
CA ILE A 134 2.31 9.17 10.04
C ILE A 134 2.83 10.57 9.73
N ASP A 135 2.89 11.41 10.76
CA ASP A 135 3.12 12.85 10.61
C ASP A 135 4.56 13.26 10.94
N THR A 136 5.31 12.38 11.62
CA THR A 136 6.68 12.66 12.07
C THR A 136 7.68 11.63 11.55
N ALA A 137 8.96 12.02 11.52
CA ALA A 137 10.05 11.11 11.14
C ALA A 137 10.20 9.94 12.14
N ALA A 138 9.88 10.16 13.42
CA ALA A 138 9.94 9.13 14.45
C ALA A 138 8.84 8.07 14.25
N GLU A 139 7.62 8.49 13.94
CA GLU A 139 6.52 7.56 13.60
C GLU A 139 6.84 6.74 12.36
N LEU A 140 7.35 7.40 11.32
CA LEU A 140 7.76 6.72 10.08
C LEU A 140 8.90 5.73 10.34
N GLY A 141 9.89 6.12 11.14
CA GLY A 141 11.03 5.27 11.51
C GLY A 141 10.57 4.03 12.27
N LEU A 142 9.80 4.23 13.35
CA LEU A 142 9.27 3.13 14.15
C LEU A 142 8.39 2.18 13.33
N LEU A 143 7.49 2.72 12.49
CA LEU A 143 6.65 1.90 11.63
C LEU A 143 7.48 1.11 10.61
N GLY A 144 8.49 1.73 10.00
CA GLY A 144 9.40 1.07 9.07
C GLY A 144 10.14 -0.11 9.71
N ASP A 145 10.73 0.09 10.88
CA ASP A 145 11.43 -0.94 11.64
C ASP A 145 10.50 -2.08 12.07
N VAL A 146 9.27 -1.75 12.46
CA VAL A 146 8.26 -2.75 12.81
C VAL A 146 7.90 -3.60 11.59
N ILE A 147 7.64 -2.97 10.44
CA ILE A 147 7.26 -3.68 9.21
C ILE A 147 8.41 -4.55 8.70
N ASP A 148 9.66 -4.14 8.84
CA ASP A 148 10.84 -4.91 8.45
C ASP A 148 10.89 -6.29 9.15
N GLY A 149 10.43 -6.35 10.40
CA GLY A 149 10.30 -7.60 11.14
C GLY A 149 9.01 -8.40 10.88
N LYS A 150 8.09 -7.90 10.06
CA LYS A 150 6.80 -8.55 9.74
C LYS A 150 6.91 -9.41 8.50
N THR A 151 5.91 -10.27 8.32
CA THR A 151 5.73 -11.02 7.08
C THR A 151 4.66 -10.37 6.19
N ALA A 152 4.63 -10.71 4.92
CA ALA A 152 3.58 -10.26 3.99
C ALA A 152 2.15 -10.54 4.49
N ALA A 153 1.95 -11.54 5.34
CA ALA A 153 0.65 -11.85 5.93
C ALA A 153 0.22 -10.85 7.01
N ASP A 154 1.18 -10.22 7.69
CA ASP A 154 0.93 -9.24 8.75
C ASP A 154 0.55 -7.86 8.18
N VAL A 155 0.85 -7.61 6.90
CA VAL A 155 0.58 -6.37 6.15
C VAL A 155 -0.30 -6.63 4.92
N ALA A 156 -1.10 -7.69 4.95
CA ALA A 156 -1.90 -8.13 3.81
C ALA A 156 -3.05 -7.18 3.44
N THR A 157 -3.42 -6.26 4.31
CA THR A 157 -4.47 -5.26 4.05
C THR A 157 -4.06 -3.88 4.57
N PRO A 158 -4.55 -2.77 3.97
CA PRO A 158 -4.34 -1.42 4.50
C PRO A 158 -4.75 -1.27 5.97
N ALA A 159 -5.85 -1.90 6.38
CA ALA A 159 -6.32 -1.88 7.76
C ALA A 159 -5.31 -2.51 8.75
N GLN A 160 -4.58 -3.56 8.35
CA GLN A 160 -3.50 -4.12 9.18
C GLN A 160 -2.33 -3.14 9.27
N ILE A 161 -1.96 -2.50 8.17
CA ILE A 161 -0.90 -1.49 8.14
C ILE A 161 -1.32 -0.27 8.97
N GLN A 162 -2.57 0.19 8.85
CA GLN A 162 -3.13 1.28 9.66
C GLN A 162 -3.05 0.97 11.16
N ALA A 163 -3.39 -0.26 11.56
CA ALA A 163 -3.30 -0.65 12.96
C ALA A 163 -1.86 -0.58 13.51
N LEU A 164 -0.85 -0.87 12.69
CA LEU A 164 0.56 -0.70 13.05
C LEU A 164 0.95 0.79 13.10
N ALA A 165 0.47 1.59 12.15
CA ALA A 165 0.69 3.04 12.13
C ALA A 165 0.08 3.70 13.36
N ASP A 166 -1.17 3.38 13.72
CA ASP A 166 -1.84 3.87 14.92
C ASP A 166 -1.08 3.48 16.21
N ALA A 167 -0.55 2.27 16.25
CA ALA A 167 0.24 1.82 17.38
C ALA A 167 1.59 2.55 17.49
N ALA A 168 2.25 2.80 16.37
CA ALA A 168 3.49 3.56 16.29
C ALA A 168 3.24 5.02 16.73
N ALA A 169 2.23 5.67 16.17
CA ALA A 169 1.85 7.05 16.52
C ALA A 169 1.51 7.17 18.01
N ALA A 170 0.69 6.26 18.55
CA ALA A 170 0.36 6.26 19.98
C ALA A 170 1.60 6.08 20.88
N THR A 171 2.59 5.29 20.42
CA THR A 171 3.81 5.03 21.19
C THR A 171 4.75 6.23 21.15
N VAL A 172 4.97 6.83 19.99
CA VAL A 172 5.84 8.00 19.80
C VAL A 172 5.27 9.24 20.49
N ALA A 173 3.95 9.44 20.43
CA ALA A 173 3.28 10.58 21.03
C ALA A 173 3.10 10.48 22.56
N TYR A 174 3.32 9.30 23.17
CA TYR A 174 3.05 9.10 24.59
C TYR A 174 4.03 9.88 25.47
N ASP A 175 3.48 10.77 26.32
CA ASP A 175 4.19 11.70 27.20
C ASP A 175 3.75 11.57 28.67
N GLY A 176 3.14 10.44 29.05
CA GLY A 176 2.63 10.19 30.40
C GLY A 176 1.32 10.91 30.73
N THR A 177 0.85 11.87 29.92
CA THR A 177 -0.35 12.66 30.17
C THR A 177 -1.47 12.41 29.17
N ASN A 178 -1.14 11.98 27.96
CA ASN A 178 -2.09 11.66 26.91
C ASN A 178 -2.54 10.18 26.95
N THR A 179 -3.31 9.74 25.94
CA THR A 179 -3.78 8.35 25.86
C THR A 179 -2.61 7.40 25.67
N ALA A 180 -2.38 6.52 26.64
CA ALA A 180 -1.31 5.55 26.58
C ALA A 180 -1.55 4.47 25.49
N PRO A 181 -0.51 4.00 24.80
CA PRO A 181 -0.62 2.83 23.94
C PRO A 181 -1.05 1.61 24.75
N THR A 182 -1.94 0.83 24.18
CA THR A 182 -2.47 -0.38 24.81
C THR A 182 -1.45 -1.52 24.77
N GLN A 183 -1.60 -2.50 25.66
CA GLN A 183 -0.81 -3.72 25.60
C GLN A 183 -0.89 -4.42 24.23
N ALA A 184 -2.05 -4.40 23.60
CA ALA A 184 -2.26 -4.99 22.26
C ALA A 184 -1.46 -4.26 21.18
N GLN A 185 -1.47 -2.93 21.20
CA GLN A 185 -0.68 -2.11 20.28
C GLN A 185 0.82 -2.34 20.43
N LEU A 186 1.33 -2.30 21.67
CA LEU A 186 2.75 -2.56 21.92
C LEU A 186 3.18 -3.98 21.49
N LYS A 187 2.33 -4.99 21.68
CA LYS A 187 2.57 -6.35 21.18
C LYS A 187 2.53 -6.41 19.64
N ALA A 188 1.63 -5.66 19.00
CA ALA A 188 1.58 -5.56 17.54
C ALA A 188 2.87 -4.96 16.97
N LEU A 189 3.47 -3.98 17.65
CA LEU A 189 4.78 -3.43 17.32
C LEU A 189 5.96 -4.40 17.59
N GLY A 190 5.71 -5.57 18.19
CA GLY A 190 6.74 -6.58 18.43
C GLY A 190 7.34 -6.56 19.84
N VAL A 191 6.78 -5.77 20.77
CA VAL A 191 7.26 -5.78 22.17
C VAL A 191 6.96 -7.13 22.81
N THR A 192 8.02 -7.86 23.17
CA THR A 192 7.94 -9.18 23.77
C THR A 192 7.98 -9.11 25.30
N GLY A 193 7.55 -10.17 26.00
CA GLY A 193 7.55 -10.23 27.45
C GLY A 193 6.57 -9.29 28.14
N LEU A 194 5.71 -8.60 27.39
CA LEU A 194 4.73 -7.67 27.92
C LEU A 194 3.53 -8.40 28.54
N THR A 195 3.26 -8.12 29.81
CA THR A 195 2.15 -8.65 30.60
C THR A 195 1.31 -7.51 31.17
N ALA A 196 0.12 -7.81 31.72
CA ALA A 196 -0.67 -6.79 32.42
C ALA A 196 0.07 -6.23 33.64
N ASP A 197 0.85 -7.05 34.33
CA ASP A 197 1.55 -6.67 35.56
C ASP A 197 2.74 -5.72 35.32
N ASN A 198 3.40 -5.80 34.15
CA ASN A 198 4.54 -4.95 33.83
C ASN A 198 4.21 -3.80 32.86
N LEU A 199 2.96 -3.71 32.34
CA LEU A 199 2.56 -2.68 31.40
C LEU A 199 2.84 -1.26 31.92
N ALA A 200 2.50 -0.98 33.18
CA ALA A 200 2.72 0.34 33.77
C ALA A 200 4.21 0.74 33.80
N ALA A 201 5.10 -0.21 34.08
CA ALA A 201 6.55 0.03 34.06
C ALA A 201 7.07 0.27 32.63
N VAL A 202 6.54 -0.44 31.64
CA VAL A 202 6.89 -0.23 30.22
C VAL A 202 6.40 1.14 29.74
N LEU A 203 5.18 1.53 30.09
CA LEU A 203 4.65 2.86 29.76
C LEU A 203 5.47 3.99 30.39
N ALA A 204 5.89 3.84 31.65
CA ALA A 204 6.77 4.82 32.28
C ALA A 204 8.16 4.91 31.61
N ALA A 205 8.66 3.80 31.07
CA ALA A 205 9.91 3.81 30.30
C ALA A 205 9.76 4.49 28.93
N ILE A 206 8.62 4.29 28.26
CA ILE A 206 8.28 4.98 26.98
C ILE A 206 8.16 6.48 27.21
N ASP A 207 7.41 6.91 28.23
CA ASP A 207 7.27 8.30 28.63
C ASP A 207 8.63 8.96 28.89
N ALA A 208 9.49 8.30 29.67
CA ALA A 208 10.83 8.81 29.96
C ALA A 208 11.68 8.96 28.69
N ALA A 209 11.63 7.98 27.77
CA ALA A 209 12.36 8.03 26.51
C ALA A 209 11.86 9.14 25.60
N ASN A 210 10.54 9.31 25.46
CA ASN A 210 9.96 10.36 24.61
C ASN A 210 10.17 11.77 25.21
N SER A 211 10.28 11.90 26.54
CA SER A 211 10.44 13.17 27.24
C SER A 211 11.90 13.68 27.28
N ASP A 212 12.89 12.87 26.95
CA ASP A 212 14.30 13.28 26.90
C ASP A 212 14.69 14.06 25.62
N GLY A 213 13.73 14.26 24.70
CA GLY A 213 13.92 14.95 23.42
C GLY A 213 14.41 14.05 22.27
N THR A 214 14.51 12.75 22.52
CA THR A 214 14.80 11.71 21.51
C THR A 214 13.68 10.68 21.49
N PRO A 215 12.55 10.95 20.80
CA PRO A 215 11.44 10.00 20.71
C PRO A 215 11.90 8.63 20.23
N ILE A 216 11.22 7.60 20.70
CA ILE A 216 11.42 6.22 20.22
C ILE A 216 11.18 6.22 18.69
N ALA A 217 12.16 5.81 17.93
CA ALA A 217 12.15 5.71 16.47
C ALA A 217 12.67 4.34 16.04
#